data_8c61740d751fa678025e9d0db0de5381
#
_entry.id   8c61740d751fa678025e9d0db0de5381
#
_cell.length_a   1.000
_cell.length_b   1.000
_cell.length_c   1.000
_cell.angle_alpha   90.00
_cell.angle_beta   90.00
_cell.angle_gamma   90.00
#
_symmetry.space_group_name_H-M   'P 1'
#
loop_
_entity.id
_entity.type
_entity.pdbx_description
1 polymer ?
#
loop_
_entity_poly.entity_id
_entity_poly.type
_entity_poly.pdbx_seq_one_letter_code
_entity_poly.pdbx_strand_id
1 'polypeptide(L)'
;MKKKLILFMPTIDIGGVEKNFFLISNYLSTKLENISVITTSFNQKKQFSKKINFISLQNKFYDKLSRRLKFLLALILLLKELIKNPNCIVFSFQANIYCIYLCKLMNTKIIVRSNSSPTGWSKNIIKKIIYKNALSIADKVIVNSHEFKKLIKSKFNVNSVCIYNPLNKNEIIKKSKTKISLNFFRKNTLNFVNVARFEDQKDHRTLLKAFWKLKNKIDYRLLLVGSGSKEKFIKDFIQSKKLTNKIKIIKNISNPFPYILKSKYFILASKYEGLPNVLLEAITLKKYIISSDCPTGPKEILDNGKYGTLFKSGNSDDLCKKLILISKKKQNFNKKILMANKGLERFNYKKNLNNYLKLILPFLNN
;
A
#
# COMPACT_ATOMS: atom_id res chain seq x y z
N MET A 1 -30.34 -18.20 -9.22
CA MET A 1 -28.97 -17.99 -9.74
C MET A 1 -28.15 -17.21 -8.70
N LYS A 2 -26.94 -17.64 -8.34
CA LYS A 2 -26.06 -16.88 -7.45
C LYS A 2 -25.69 -15.55 -8.11
N LYS A 3 -25.79 -14.44 -7.39
CA LYS A 3 -25.46 -13.10 -7.87
C LYS A 3 -24.01 -13.00 -8.34
N LYS A 4 -23.75 -12.20 -9.37
CA LYS A 4 -22.42 -11.93 -9.90
C LYS A 4 -21.67 -10.96 -9.00
N LEU A 5 -20.39 -11.24 -8.70
CA LEU A 5 -19.47 -10.32 -8.04
C LEU A 5 -18.56 -9.65 -9.06
N ILE A 6 -18.64 -8.33 -9.16
CA ILE A 6 -17.75 -7.52 -10.01
C ILE A 6 -16.70 -6.86 -9.13
N LEU A 7 -15.44 -7.21 -9.33
CA LEU A 7 -14.27 -6.59 -8.69
C LEU A 7 -13.78 -5.46 -9.59
N PHE A 8 -13.81 -4.22 -9.09
CA PHE A 8 -13.54 -3.03 -9.88
C PHE A 8 -12.25 -2.35 -9.45
N MET A 9 -11.31 -2.21 -10.39
CA MET A 9 -10.07 -1.47 -10.22
C MET A 9 -9.64 -0.85 -11.56
N PRO A 10 -9.91 0.44 -11.82
CA PRO A 10 -9.73 1.07 -13.14
C PRO A 10 -8.34 0.89 -13.74
N THR A 11 -7.28 1.05 -12.94
CA THR A 11 -5.90 0.88 -13.39
C THR A 11 -5.13 0.02 -12.39
N ILE A 12 -4.26 -0.84 -12.90
CA ILE A 12 -3.41 -1.72 -12.10
C ILE A 12 -1.95 -1.36 -12.41
N ASP A 13 -1.35 -0.61 -11.49
CA ASP A 13 0.06 -0.23 -11.52
C ASP A 13 0.88 -1.17 -10.62
N ILE A 14 2.12 -0.80 -10.30
CA ILE A 14 2.94 -1.53 -9.31
C ILE A 14 2.78 -0.87 -7.94
N GLY A 15 2.18 -1.59 -6.99
CA GLY A 15 2.00 -1.06 -5.64
C GLY A 15 1.34 -2.02 -4.66
N GLY A 16 1.17 -1.55 -3.41
CA GLY A 16 0.59 -2.35 -2.34
C GLY A 16 -0.92 -2.57 -2.47
N VAL A 17 -1.63 -1.65 -3.12
CA VAL A 17 -3.09 -1.77 -3.36
C VAL A 17 -3.33 -2.86 -4.38
N GLU A 18 -2.59 -2.83 -5.47
CA GLU A 18 -2.63 -3.76 -6.59
C GLU A 18 -2.30 -5.19 -6.12
N LYS A 19 -1.26 -5.33 -5.30
CA LYS A 19 -0.91 -6.61 -4.70
C LYS A 19 -2.08 -7.19 -3.88
N ASN A 20 -2.73 -6.36 -3.06
CA ASN A 20 -3.90 -6.80 -2.29
C ASN A 20 -5.08 -7.15 -3.21
N PHE A 21 -5.27 -6.41 -4.30
CA PHE A 21 -6.31 -6.69 -5.29
C PHE A 21 -6.14 -8.09 -5.89
N PHE A 22 -4.94 -8.44 -6.35
CA PHE A 22 -4.64 -9.79 -6.86
C PHE A 22 -4.89 -10.88 -5.81
N LEU A 23 -4.40 -10.68 -4.59
CA LEU A 23 -4.54 -11.67 -3.52
C LEU A 23 -6.02 -11.93 -3.16
N ILE A 24 -6.80 -10.86 -3.02
CA ILE A 24 -8.22 -10.93 -2.66
C ILE A 24 -9.02 -11.53 -3.82
N SER A 25 -8.82 -11.05 -5.06
CA SER A 25 -9.53 -11.53 -6.23
C SER A 25 -9.29 -13.02 -6.47
N ASN A 26 -8.04 -13.46 -6.44
CA ASN A 26 -7.68 -14.85 -6.66
C ASN A 26 -8.22 -15.76 -5.54
N TYR A 27 -8.20 -15.30 -4.28
CA TYR A 27 -8.80 -16.05 -3.18
C TYR A 27 -10.31 -16.19 -3.34
N LEU A 28 -11.01 -15.09 -3.66
CA LEU A 28 -12.46 -15.13 -3.85
C LEU A 28 -12.87 -16.07 -5.00
N SER A 29 -12.08 -16.14 -6.07
CA SER A 29 -12.32 -17.05 -7.19
C SER A 29 -12.15 -18.54 -6.86
N THR A 30 -11.55 -18.87 -5.72
CA THR A 30 -11.52 -20.26 -5.22
C THR A 30 -12.77 -20.62 -4.43
N LYS A 31 -13.62 -19.65 -4.07
CA LYS A 31 -14.79 -19.82 -3.19
C LYS A 31 -16.11 -19.43 -3.86
N LEU A 32 -16.06 -18.63 -4.90
CA LEU A 32 -17.21 -18.11 -5.63
C LEU A 32 -17.08 -18.43 -7.12
N GLU A 33 -18.19 -18.78 -7.76
CA GLU A 33 -18.18 -19.21 -9.17
C GLU A 33 -18.31 -18.05 -10.15
N ASN A 34 -19.16 -17.07 -9.83
CA ASN A 34 -19.53 -15.99 -10.76
C ASN A 34 -18.78 -14.68 -10.40
N ILE A 35 -17.49 -14.60 -10.76
CA ILE A 35 -16.64 -13.43 -10.49
C ILE A 35 -16.13 -12.83 -11.78
N SER A 36 -16.24 -11.49 -11.89
CA SER A 36 -15.60 -10.71 -12.95
C SER A 36 -14.65 -9.68 -12.35
N VAL A 37 -13.58 -9.37 -13.08
CA VAL A 37 -12.67 -8.24 -12.81
C VAL A 37 -12.80 -7.24 -13.95
N ILE A 38 -13.02 -5.97 -13.61
CA ILE A 38 -13.04 -4.86 -14.58
C ILE A 38 -11.85 -3.94 -14.33
N THR A 39 -11.04 -3.76 -15.37
CA THR A 39 -9.86 -2.87 -15.37
C THR A 39 -9.52 -2.45 -16.80
N THR A 40 -8.79 -1.34 -16.98
CA THR A 40 -8.21 -0.99 -18.29
C THR A 40 -6.81 -1.59 -18.52
N SER A 41 -6.23 -2.26 -17.51
CA SER A 41 -4.87 -2.78 -17.56
C SER A 41 -4.83 -4.22 -18.07
N PHE A 42 -5.00 -4.42 -19.39
CA PHE A 42 -5.07 -5.75 -20.03
C PHE A 42 -3.83 -6.63 -19.76
N ASN A 43 -2.65 -6.03 -19.75
CA ASN A 43 -1.38 -6.74 -19.53
C ASN A 43 -1.29 -7.46 -18.17
N GLN A 44 -2.19 -7.13 -17.22
CA GLN A 44 -2.24 -7.75 -15.89
C GLN A 44 -3.10 -9.03 -15.83
N LYS A 45 -3.75 -9.43 -16.94
CA LYS A 45 -4.62 -10.64 -17.02
C LYS A 45 -3.94 -11.88 -16.44
N LYS A 46 -2.65 -12.06 -16.70
CA LYS A 46 -1.85 -13.23 -16.24
C LYS A 46 -1.73 -13.32 -14.71
N GLN A 47 -2.00 -12.25 -13.96
CA GLN A 47 -1.96 -12.23 -12.49
C GLN A 47 -3.23 -12.79 -11.85
N PHE A 48 -4.30 -12.95 -12.64
CA PHE A 48 -5.59 -13.44 -12.19
C PHE A 48 -5.80 -14.92 -12.49
N SER A 49 -6.55 -15.57 -11.62
CA SER A 49 -7.00 -16.96 -11.83
C SER A 49 -7.82 -17.07 -13.12
N LYS A 50 -7.65 -18.19 -13.84
CA LYS A 50 -8.45 -18.51 -15.03
C LYS A 50 -9.97 -18.60 -14.76
N LYS A 51 -10.38 -18.77 -13.49
CA LYS A 51 -11.78 -18.79 -13.07
C LYS A 51 -12.43 -17.40 -13.04
N ILE A 52 -11.64 -16.33 -13.14
CA ILE A 52 -12.13 -14.96 -13.13
C ILE A 52 -12.43 -14.53 -14.57
N ASN A 53 -13.65 -14.07 -14.82
CA ASN A 53 -13.99 -13.42 -16.10
C ASN A 53 -13.32 -12.03 -16.12
N PHE A 54 -12.28 -11.90 -16.96
CA PHE A 54 -11.46 -10.69 -17.02
C PHE A 54 -11.95 -9.76 -18.15
N ILE A 55 -12.50 -8.62 -17.77
CA ILE A 55 -13.08 -7.61 -18.66
C ILE A 55 -12.12 -6.42 -18.73
N SER A 56 -11.58 -6.16 -19.92
CA SER A 56 -10.63 -5.07 -20.14
C SER A 56 -10.63 -4.62 -21.59
N LEU A 57 -10.04 -3.46 -21.84
CA LEU A 57 -9.77 -2.96 -23.18
C LEU A 57 -8.54 -3.67 -23.75
N GLN A 58 -8.72 -4.31 -24.92
CA GLN A 58 -7.68 -5.23 -25.47
C GLN A 58 -6.62 -4.53 -26.32
N ASN A 59 -6.77 -3.24 -26.65
CA ASN A 59 -5.83 -2.53 -27.51
C ASN A 59 -4.74 -1.81 -26.71
N LYS A 60 -3.47 -1.98 -27.10
CA LYS A 60 -2.29 -1.31 -26.53
C LYS A 60 -2.36 0.23 -26.60
N PHE A 61 -3.17 0.80 -27.47
CA PHE A 61 -3.43 2.24 -27.54
C PHE A 61 -3.91 2.78 -26.20
N TYR A 62 -4.75 2.03 -25.48
CA TYR A 62 -5.28 2.45 -24.17
C TYR A 62 -4.21 2.52 -23.07
N ASP A 63 -3.08 1.83 -23.23
CA ASP A 63 -1.97 1.89 -22.26
C ASP A 63 -1.30 3.29 -22.20
N LYS A 64 -1.36 4.05 -23.29
CA LYS A 64 -0.78 5.40 -23.40
C LYS A 64 -1.70 6.52 -22.88
N LEU A 65 -2.97 6.22 -22.62
CA LEU A 65 -3.94 7.21 -22.17
C LEU A 65 -3.62 7.73 -20.76
N SER A 66 -4.04 8.97 -20.50
CA SER A 66 -3.96 9.56 -19.15
C SER A 66 -4.76 8.73 -18.14
N ARG A 67 -4.36 8.78 -16.88
CA ARG A 67 -5.06 8.05 -15.81
C ARG A 67 -6.54 8.44 -15.70
N ARG A 68 -6.91 9.69 -16.00
CA ARG A 68 -8.30 10.17 -15.95
C ARG A 68 -9.15 9.52 -17.03
N LEU A 69 -8.64 9.43 -18.26
CA LEU A 69 -9.32 8.76 -19.37
C LEU A 69 -9.47 7.26 -19.09
N LYS A 70 -8.44 6.61 -18.57
CA LYS A 70 -8.56 5.20 -18.13
C LYS A 70 -9.65 5.00 -17.09
N PHE A 71 -9.81 5.91 -16.14
CA PHE A 71 -10.89 5.85 -15.15
C PHE A 71 -12.26 5.97 -15.79
N LEU A 72 -12.44 6.92 -16.73
CA LEU A 72 -13.69 7.07 -17.47
C LEU A 72 -14.03 5.82 -18.28
N LEU A 73 -13.07 5.28 -19.02
CA LEU A 73 -13.26 4.06 -19.81
C LEU A 73 -13.61 2.85 -18.94
N ALA A 74 -12.97 2.71 -17.77
CA ALA A 74 -13.30 1.65 -16.82
C ALA A 74 -14.72 1.79 -16.28
N LEU A 75 -15.21 3.02 -16.04
CA LEU A 75 -16.60 3.27 -15.62
C LEU A 75 -17.59 2.94 -16.74
N ILE A 76 -17.26 3.20 -18.01
CA ILE A 76 -18.08 2.79 -19.16
C ILE A 76 -18.16 1.25 -19.25
N LEU A 77 -17.04 0.54 -19.05
CA LEU A 77 -17.04 -0.92 -18.99
C LEU A 77 -17.91 -1.42 -17.81
N LEU A 78 -17.81 -0.76 -16.66
CA LEU A 78 -18.63 -1.09 -15.50
C LEU A 78 -20.11 -0.88 -15.82
N LEU A 79 -20.50 0.27 -16.39
CA LEU A 79 -21.88 0.57 -16.77
C LEU A 79 -22.47 -0.52 -17.70
N LYS A 80 -21.72 -0.90 -18.74
CA LYS A 80 -22.13 -1.98 -19.65
C LYS A 80 -22.39 -3.30 -18.91
N GLU A 81 -21.56 -3.63 -17.91
CA GLU A 81 -21.73 -4.85 -17.11
C GLU A 81 -22.91 -4.73 -16.12
N LEU A 82 -23.18 -3.54 -15.58
CA LEU A 82 -24.33 -3.32 -14.70
C LEU A 82 -25.67 -3.48 -15.46
N ILE A 83 -25.74 -2.97 -16.70
CA ILE A 83 -26.92 -3.13 -17.57
C ILE A 83 -27.13 -4.62 -17.88
N LYS A 84 -26.07 -5.38 -18.21
CA LYS A 84 -26.16 -6.82 -18.51
C LYS A 84 -26.49 -7.68 -17.28
N ASN A 85 -26.17 -7.22 -16.09
CA ASN A 85 -26.28 -7.99 -14.85
C ASN A 85 -26.88 -7.11 -13.72
N PRO A 86 -28.16 -6.74 -13.77
CA PRO A 86 -28.77 -5.77 -12.84
C PRO A 86 -28.71 -6.22 -11.36
N ASN A 87 -28.68 -7.53 -11.10
CA ASN A 87 -28.58 -8.10 -9.74
C ASN A 87 -27.14 -8.38 -9.28
N CYS A 88 -26.13 -7.76 -9.90
CA CYS A 88 -24.76 -7.95 -9.50
C CYS A 88 -24.38 -7.12 -8.26
N ILE A 89 -23.23 -7.43 -7.70
CA ILE A 89 -22.60 -6.69 -6.59
C ILE A 89 -21.25 -6.18 -7.05
N VAL A 90 -20.98 -4.91 -6.77
CA VAL A 90 -19.68 -4.30 -7.10
C VAL A 90 -18.82 -4.20 -5.87
N PHE A 91 -17.55 -4.64 -5.97
CA PHE A 91 -16.55 -4.42 -4.96
C PHE A 91 -15.40 -3.58 -5.55
N SER A 92 -15.36 -2.30 -5.18
CA SER A 92 -14.40 -1.32 -5.71
C SER A 92 -13.16 -1.18 -4.84
N PHE A 93 -11.99 -1.14 -5.49
CA PHE A 93 -10.68 -0.93 -4.88
C PHE A 93 -10.06 0.44 -5.20
N GLN A 94 -10.53 1.11 -6.24
CA GLN A 94 -10.11 2.45 -6.65
C GLN A 94 -11.28 3.21 -7.30
N ALA A 95 -11.11 4.54 -7.45
CA ALA A 95 -12.13 5.42 -8.02
C ALA A 95 -13.48 5.36 -7.29
N ASN A 96 -13.45 5.08 -5.99
CA ASN A 96 -14.61 4.73 -5.18
C ASN A 96 -15.77 5.71 -5.33
N ILE A 97 -15.51 7.04 -5.34
CA ILE A 97 -16.57 8.05 -5.46
C ILE A 97 -17.39 7.87 -6.75
N TYR A 98 -16.71 7.83 -7.89
CA TYR A 98 -17.36 7.69 -9.18
C TYR A 98 -18.10 6.35 -9.30
N CYS A 99 -17.48 5.29 -8.78
CA CYS A 99 -18.07 3.95 -8.76
C CYS A 99 -19.32 3.90 -7.86
N ILE A 100 -19.29 4.56 -6.69
CA ILE A 100 -20.45 4.63 -5.78
C ILE A 100 -21.62 5.31 -6.46
N TYR A 101 -21.43 6.50 -7.03
CA TYR A 101 -22.52 7.22 -7.68
C TYR A 101 -23.08 6.45 -8.88
N LEU A 102 -22.22 5.85 -9.70
CA LEU A 102 -22.66 5.02 -10.82
C LEU A 102 -23.49 3.82 -10.34
N CYS A 103 -23.02 3.08 -9.33
CA CYS A 103 -23.76 1.94 -8.79
C CYS A 103 -25.09 2.35 -8.16
N LYS A 104 -25.16 3.49 -7.46
CA LYS A 104 -26.41 3.99 -6.88
C LYS A 104 -27.41 4.45 -7.93
N LEU A 105 -26.94 5.09 -9.01
CA LEU A 105 -27.77 5.43 -10.17
C LEU A 105 -28.38 4.17 -10.81
N MET A 106 -27.61 3.07 -10.85
CA MET A 106 -28.03 1.78 -11.39
C MET A 106 -28.70 0.86 -10.35
N ASN A 107 -29.08 1.37 -9.19
CA ASN A 107 -29.66 0.59 -8.07
C ASN A 107 -28.87 -0.68 -7.70
N THR A 108 -27.53 -0.63 -7.83
CA THR A 108 -26.63 -1.76 -7.60
C THR A 108 -25.95 -1.65 -6.22
N LYS A 109 -25.88 -2.76 -5.50
CA LYS A 109 -25.14 -2.84 -4.22
C LYS A 109 -23.65 -2.66 -4.43
N ILE A 110 -23.01 -1.81 -3.59
CA ILE A 110 -21.60 -1.51 -3.69
C ILE A 110 -20.86 -1.61 -2.36
N ILE A 111 -19.77 -2.38 -2.38
CA ILE A 111 -18.78 -2.47 -1.31
C ILE A 111 -17.55 -1.69 -1.80
N VAL A 112 -17.00 -0.80 -0.96
CA VAL A 112 -15.80 -0.05 -1.32
C VAL A 112 -14.67 -0.30 -0.35
N ARG A 113 -13.44 -0.41 -0.87
CA ARG A 113 -12.24 -0.51 -0.07
C ARG A 113 -11.41 0.78 -0.18
N SER A 114 -11.25 1.45 0.95
CA SER A 114 -10.42 2.65 1.04
C SER A 114 -8.99 2.26 1.45
N ASN A 115 -8.00 2.71 0.67
CA ASN A 115 -6.62 2.20 0.76
C ASN A 115 -5.62 3.19 1.36
N SER A 116 -5.98 4.47 1.49
CA SER A 116 -5.12 5.53 2.03
C SER A 116 -5.91 6.50 2.88
N SER A 117 -5.22 7.09 3.86
CA SER A 117 -5.81 8.05 4.80
C SER A 117 -6.51 9.22 4.09
N PRO A 118 -7.68 9.66 4.57
CA PRO A 118 -8.38 10.83 4.08
C PRO A 118 -7.57 12.12 4.10
N THR A 119 -6.55 12.21 4.93
CA THR A 119 -5.64 13.37 4.99
C THR A 119 -4.95 13.66 3.66
N GLY A 120 -4.81 12.63 2.80
CA GLY A 120 -4.18 12.79 1.48
C GLY A 120 -5.13 13.30 0.38
N TRP A 121 -6.44 13.02 0.48
CA TRP A 121 -7.38 13.26 -0.62
C TRP A 121 -8.59 14.14 -0.28
N SER A 122 -8.83 14.47 0.99
CA SER A 122 -9.92 15.35 1.42
C SER A 122 -9.40 16.68 2.02
N LYS A 123 -8.52 17.37 1.29
CA LYS A 123 -7.84 18.58 1.80
C LYS A 123 -8.73 19.82 1.84
N ASN A 124 -9.66 20.00 0.91
CA ASN A 124 -10.59 21.11 0.88
C ASN A 124 -12.00 20.69 1.32
N ILE A 125 -12.83 21.68 1.67
CA ILE A 125 -14.16 21.46 2.21
C ILE A 125 -15.08 20.76 1.20
N ILE A 126 -15.04 21.17 -0.06
CA ILE A 126 -15.88 20.60 -1.13
C ILE A 126 -15.57 19.11 -1.31
N LYS A 127 -14.27 18.76 -1.42
CA LYS A 127 -13.87 17.35 -1.49
C LYS A 127 -14.31 16.58 -0.26
N LYS A 128 -14.20 17.18 0.94
CA LYS A 128 -14.64 16.54 2.18
C LYS A 128 -16.13 16.21 2.14
N ILE A 129 -16.97 17.13 1.67
CA ILE A 129 -18.43 16.93 1.54
C ILE A 129 -18.73 15.81 0.51
N ILE A 130 -18.13 15.87 -0.68
CA ILE A 130 -18.32 14.86 -1.74
C ILE A 130 -17.93 13.47 -1.22
N TYR A 131 -16.78 13.35 -0.55
CA TYR A 131 -16.33 12.06 0.01
C TYR A 131 -17.25 11.57 1.13
N LYS A 132 -17.71 12.46 2.02
CA LYS A 132 -18.68 12.13 3.08
C LYS A 132 -19.95 11.56 2.46
N ASN A 133 -20.56 12.28 1.52
CA ASN A 133 -21.80 11.85 0.88
C ASN A 133 -21.63 10.51 0.14
N ALA A 134 -20.59 10.38 -0.68
CA ALA A 134 -20.35 9.14 -1.40
C ALA A 134 -20.16 7.94 -0.44
N LEU A 135 -19.31 8.08 0.60
CA LEU A 135 -19.05 6.98 1.53
C LEU A 135 -20.26 6.64 2.41
N SER A 136 -21.14 7.62 2.72
CA SER A 136 -22.36 7.37 3.53
C SER A 136 -23.41 6.56 2.79
N ILE A 137 -23.49 6.66 1.46
CA ILE A 137 -24.46 5.92 0.64
C ILE A 137 -23.92 4.56 0.15
N ALA A 138 -22.64 4.27 0.34
CA ALA A 138 -22.08 2.94 0.03
C ALA A 138 -22.63 1.87 0.99
N ASP A 139 -22.95 0.68 0.49
CA ASP A 139 -23.53 -0.40 1.31
C ASP A 139 -22.53 -0.92 2.35
N LYS A 140 -21.24 -0.96 2.04
CA LYS A 140 -20.18 -1.22 2.99
C LYS A 140 -18.90 -0.47 2.63
N VAL A 141 -18.23 0.06 3.66
CA VAL A 141 -16.91 0.68 3.54
C VAL A 141 -15.89 -0.16 4.29
N ILE A 142 -14.87 -0.65 3.60
CA ILE A 142 -13.77 -1.41 4.17
C ILE A 142 -12.55 -0.49 4.26
N VAL A 143 -11.86 -0.53 5.41
CA VAL A 143 -10.57 0.11 5.65
C VAL A 143 -9.55 -0.92 6.11
N ASN A 144 -8.28 -0.60 6.03
CA ASN A 144 -7.20 -1.57 6.26
C ASN A 144 -6.46 -1.40 7.59
N SER A 145 -6.93 -0.52 8.49
CA SER A 145 -6.40 -0.36 9.85
C SER A 145 -7.46 0.18 10.80
N HIS A 146 -7.33 -0.09 12.09
CA HIS A 146 -8.23 0.46 13.11
C HIS A 146 -8.07 1.96 13.28
N GLU A 147 -6.86 2.50 13.15
CA GLU A 147 -6.63 3.94 13.12
C GLU A 147 -7.39 4.59 11.97
N PHE A 148 -7.37 3.95 10.78
CA PHE A 148 -8.10 4.45 9.62
C PHE A 148 -9.63 4.36 9.84
N LYS A 149 -10.13 3.29 10.48
CA LYS A 149 -11.53 3.17 10.88
C LYS A 149 -11.97 4.32 11.80
N LYS A 150 -11.18 4.63 12.82
CA LYS A 150 -11.42 5.76 13.74
C LYS A 150 -11.43 7.10 12.98
N LEU A 151 -10.48 7.28 12.06
CA LEU A 151 -10.35 8.51 11.28
C LEU A 151 -11.53 8.72 10.30
N ILE A 152 -12.01 7.67 9.63
CA ILE A 152 -13.22 7.74 8.78
C ILE A 152 -14.44 8.11 9.63
N LYS A 153 -14.60 7.49 10.79
CA LYS A 153 -15.72 7.80 11.69
C LYS A 153 -15.67 9.24 12.18
N SER A 154 -14.52 9.70 12.68
CA SER A 154 -14.38 11.08 13.21
C SER A 154 -14.51 12.16 12.13
N LYS A 155 -13.97 11.91 10.91
CA LYS A 155 -13.92 12.91 9.85
C LYS A 155 -15.18 13.00 9.00
N PHE A 156 -15.85 11.86 8.76
CA PHE A 156 -17.00 11.75 7.86
C PHE A 156 -18.28 11.23 8.53
N ASN A 157 -18.21 10.79 9.77
CA ASN A 157 -19.29 10.09 10.48
C ASN A 157 -19.78 8.81 9.75
N VAL A 158 -18.90 8.13 9.02
CA VAL A 158 -19.21 6.91 8.26
C VAL A 158 -18.74 5.69 9.05
N ASN A 159 -19.60 4.68 9.17
CA ASN A 159 -19.25 3.38 9.75
C ASN A 159 -18.47 2.56 8.72
N SER A 160 -17.35 2.00 9.14
CA SER A 160 -16.51 1.14 8.28
C SER A 160 -16.09 -0.13 9.00
N VAL A 161 -15.77 -1.16 8.22
CA VAL A 161 -15.23 -2.43 8.71
C VAL A 161 -13.73 -2.45 8.49
N CYS A 162 -12.96 -2.79 9.53
CA CYS A 162 -11.52 -2.96 9.39
C CYS A 162 -11.20 -4.40 8.98
N ILE A 163 -10.60 -4.56 7.80
CA ILE A 163 -9.99 -5.83 7.35
C ILE A 163 -8.55 -5.53 6.95
N TYR A 164 -7.61 -6.08 7.70
CA TYR A 164 -6.19 -5.89 7.43
C TYR A 164 -5.76 -6.43 6.07
N ASN A 165 -4.66 -5.89 5.56
CA ASN A 165 -4.02 -6.43 4.36
C ASN A 165 -3.54 -7.85 4.62
N PRO A 166 -3.89 -8.83 3.76
CA PRO A 166 -3.43 -10.21 3.91
C PRO A 166 -1.92 -10.30 3.64
N LEU A 167 -1.17 -10.83 4.61
CA LEU A 167 0.29 -10.94 4.55
C LEU A 167 0.73 -12.37 4.25
N ASN A 168 1.23 -12.63 3.05
CA ASN A 168 1.81 -13.92 2.67
C ASN A 168 3.30 -13.99 3.06
N LYS A 169 3.57 -14.36 4.32
CA LYS A 169 4.95 -14.46 4.85
C LYS A 169 5.82 -15.44 4.05
N ASN A 170 5.27 -16.59 3.66
CA ASN A 170 6.02 -17.63 2.93
C ASN A 170 6.49 -17.14 1.55
N GLU A 171 5.64 -16.43 0.83
CA GLU A 171 5.99 -15.85 -0.46
C GLU A 171 7.10 -14.80 -0.32
N ILE A 172 7.01 -13.93 0.69
CA ILE A 172 8.01 -12.90 0.96
C ILE A 172 9.37 -13.55 1.25
N ILE A 173 9.41 -14.56 2.12
CA ILE A 173 10.63 -15.29 2.48
C ILE A 173 11.18 -16.02 1.25
N LYS A 174 10.34 -16.69 0.45
CA LYS A 174 10.77 -17.37 -0.78
C LYS A 174 11.41 -16.37 -1.76
N LYS A 175 10.71 -15.28 -2.07
CA LYS A 175 11.19 -14.25 -3.01
C LYS A 175 12.43 -13.50 -2.49
N SER A 176 12.63 -13.39 -1.18
CA SER A 176 13.80 -12.72 -0.61
C SER A 176 15.12 -13.46 -0.82
N LYS A 177 15.06 -14.77 -1.11
CA LYS A 177 16.23 -15.64 -1.39
C LYS A 177 16.75 -15.52 -2.83
N THR A 178 16.08 -14.77 -3.70
CA THR A 178 16.56 -14.51 -5.06
C THR A 178 17.94 -13.87 -5.02
N LYS A 179 18.89 -14.44 -5.75
CA LYS A 179 20.27 -13.91 -5.82
C LYS A 179 20.25 -12.53 -6.49
N ILE A 180 20.94 -11.57 -5.87
CA ILE A 180 21.19 -10.23 -6.41
C ILE A 180 22.65 -9.84 -6.21
N SER A 181 23.24 -9.13 -7.17
CA SER A 181 24.53 -8.47 -7.01
C SER A 181 24.31 -7.11 -6.35
N LEU A 182 24.80 -6.95 -5.12
CA LEU A 182 24.72 -5.70 -4.36
C LEU A 182 25.99 -5.52 -3.52
N ASN A 183 26.94 -4.76 -4.05
CA ASN A 183 28.22 -4.46 -3.40
C ASN A 183 28.22 -3.07 -2.74
N PHE A 184 27.05 -2.62 -2.28
CA PHE A 184 26.89 -1.28 -1.71
C PHE A 184 26.94 -1.25 -0.18
N PHE A 185 26.38 -2.27 0.47
CA PHE A 185 26.38 -2.37 1.92
C PHE A 185 27.76 -2.82 2.44
N ARG A 186 28.17 -2.29 3.59
CA ARG A 186 29.44 -2.59 4.24
C ARG A 186 29.21 -3.22 5.61
N LYS A 187 30.12 -4.12 6.04
CA LYS A 187 29.97 -4.89 7.28
C LYS A 187 29.87 -4.02 8.54
N ASN A 188 30.68 -2.99 8.65
CA ASN A 188 30.79 -2.13 9.86
C ASN A 188 30.03 -0.81 9.74
N THR A 189 29.03 -0.72 8.84
CA THR A 189 28.23 0.47 8.65
C THR A 189 26.77 0.22 9.00
N LEU A 190 26.01 1.28 9.26
CA LEU A 190 24.57 1.20 9.43
C LEU A 190 23.89 1.13 8.05
N ASN A 191 23.45 -0.05 7.66
CA ASN A 191 22.86 -0.34 6.36
C ASN A 191 21.35 -0.20 6.40
N PHE A 192 20.83 0.86 5.79
CA PHE A 192 19.40 1.19 5.69
C PHE A 192 18.86 0.89 4.30
N VAL A 193 17.59 0.49 4.23
CA VAL A 193 16.84 0.42 2.98
C VAL A 193 15.51 1.15 3.13
N ASN A 194 15.14 1.90 2.10
CA ASN A 194 13.80 2.43 1.88
C ASN A 194 13.25 1.84 0.58
N VAL A 195 12.05 1.28 0.64
CA VAL A 195 11.35 0.77 -0.55
C VAL A 195 10.04 1.54 -0.67
N ALA A 196 9.95 2.42 -1.65
CA ALA A 196 8.80 3.28 -1.84
C ALA A 196 8.76 3.89 -3.24
N ARG A 197 7.56 4.26 -3.73
CA ARG A 197 7.44 5.11 -4.92
C ARG A 197 8.05 6.48 -4.63
N PHE A 198 8.74 7.06 -5.59
CA PHE A 198 9.32 8.40 -5.45
C PHE A 198 8.28 9.49 -5.70
N GLU A 199 7.34 9.61 -4.75
CA GLU A 199 6.21 10.53 -4.78
C GLU A 199 6.18 11.38 -3.51
N ASP A 200 5.51 12.54 -3.56
CA ASP A 200 5.41 13.47 -2.42
C ASP A 200 4.87 12.82 -1.14
N GLN A 201 3.98 11.85 -1.28
CA GLN A 201 3.44 11.07 -0.17
C GLN A 201 4.54 10.38 0.64
N LYS A 202 5.59 9.89 0.00
CA LYS A 202 6.65 9.08 0.63
C LYS A 202 7.77 9.91 1.26
N ASP A 203 7.73 11.21 1.07
CA ASP A 203 8.56 12.23 1.72
C ASP A 203 10.07 11.94 1.74
N HIS A 204 10.60 11.61 0.57
CA HIS A 204 12.05 11.45 0.42
C HIS A 204 12.83 12.72 0.78
N ARG A 205 12.20 13.91 0.76
CA ARG A 205 12.82 15.16 1.19
C ARG A 205 13.23 15.11 2.67
N THR A 206 12.30 14.73 3.55
CA THR A 206 12.58 14.57 4.99
C THR A 206 13.65 13.50 5.24
N LEU A 207 13.55 12.36 4.53
CA LEU A 207 14.52 11.28 4.61
C LEU A 207 15.92 11.76 4.23
N LEU A 208 16.08 12.35 3.06
CA LEU A 208 17.37 12.82 2.54
C LEU A 208 17.99 13.92 3.41
N LYS A 209 17.18 14.89 3.89
CA LYS A 209 17.65 15.91 4.82
C LYS A 209 18.21 15.32 6.11
N ALA A 210 17.53 14.32 6.69
CA ALA A 210 18.00 13.65 7.90
C ALA A 210 19.36 12.95 7.67
N PHE A 211 19.48 12.19 6.57
CA PHE A 211 20.73 11.51 6.23
C PHE A 211 21.87 12.48 5.85
N TRP A 212 21.56 13.60 5.25
CA TRP A 212 22.56 14.66 5.02
C TRP A 212 23.11 15.21 6.35
N LYS A 213 22.25 15.49 7.34
CA LYS A 213 22.67 15.93 8.69
C LYS A 213 23.49 14.89 9.44
N LEU A 214 23.43 13.62 9.03
CA LEU A 214 24.22 12.53 9.59
C LEU A 214 25.58 12.35 8.91
N LYS A 215 25.84 13.03 7.77
CA LYS A 215 26.99 12.75 6.88
C LYS A 215 28.34 12.60 7.61
N ASN A 216 28.59 13.48 8.58
CA ASN A 216 29.85 13.50 9.34
C ASN A 216 29.71 13.00 10.80
N LYS A 217 28.54 12.45 11.17
CA LYS A 217 28.26 12.03 12.56
C LYS A 217 28.29 10.51 12.73
N ILE A 218 27.89 9.78 11.70
CA ILE A 218 27.87 8.32 11.70
C ILE A 218 28.21 7.77 10.30
N ASP A 219 28.79 6.59 10.24
CA ASP A 219 28.94 5.89 8.95
C ASP A 219 27.69 5.08 8.63
N TYR A 220 27.13 5.33 7.44
CA TYR A 220 25.91 4.69 6.97
C TYR A 220 25.93 4.44 5.48
N ARG A 221 25.06 3.54 5.06
CA ARG A 221 24.64 3.33 3.67
C ARG A 221 23.13 3.33 3.61
N LEU A 222 22.56 4.12 2.71
CA LEU A 222 21.12 4.18 2.46
C LEU A 222 20.82 3.72 1.04
N LEU A 223 20.05 2.65 0.91
CA LEU A 223 19.56 2.16 -0.37
C LEU A 223 18.12 2.64 -0.57
N LEU A 224 17.87 3.36 -1.65
CA LEU A 224 16.54 3.79 -2.08
C LEU A 224 16.09 2.89 -3.25
N VAL A 225 15.03 2.10 -3.03
CA VAL A 225 14.49 1.17 -4.03
C VAL A 225 13.13 1.67 -4.47
N GLY A 226 13.01 2.06 -5.73
CA GLY A 226 11.75 2.55 -6.30
C GLY A 226 11.93 3.45 -7.50
N SER A 227 10.83 4.03 -7.96
CA SER A 227 10.74 5.00 -9.05
C SER A 227 9.55 5.93 -8.83
N GLY A 228 9.47 7.03 -9.57
CA GLY A 228 8.34 7.97 -9.50
C GLY A 228 8.70 9.39 -9.89
N SER A 229 7.74 10.30 -9.78
CA SER A 229 7.83 11.68 -10.26
C SER A 229 8.93 12.51 -9.57
N LYS A 230 9.36 12.13 -8.37
CA LYS A 230 10.40 12.82 -7.59
C LYS A 230 11.82 12.27 -7.81
N GLU A 231 12.04 11.41 -8.79
CA GLU A 231 13.34 10.80 -9.04
C GLU A 231 14.42 11.85 -9.31
N LYS A 232 14.13 12.83 -10.17
CA LYS A 232 15.07 13.94 -10.48
C LYS A 232 15.48 14.68 -9.22
N PHE A 233 14.49 15.11 -8.41
CA PHE A 233 14.76 15.79 -7.14
C PHE A 233 15.68 14.96 -6.22
N ILE A 234 15.45 13.64 -6.10
CA ILE A 234 16.26 12.77 -5.25
C ILE A 234 17.71 12.71 -5.74
N LYS A 235 17.94 12.56 -7.06
CA LYS A 235 19.26 12.52 -7.67
C LYS A 235 20.00 13.84 -7.48
N ASP A 236 19.35 14.96 -7.78
CA ASP A 236 19.92 16.29 -7.66
C ASP A 236 20.30 16.59 -6.21
N PHE A 237 19.48 16.20 -5.24
CA PHE A 237 19.79 16.35 -3.82
C PHE A 237 21.01 15.51 -3.40
N ILE A 238 21.09 14.24 -3.82
CA ILE A 238 22.24 13.36 -3.50
C ILE A 238 23.53 13.95 -4.06
N GLN A 239 23.50 14.45 -5.28
CA GLN A 239 24.66 15.03 -5.94
C GLN A 239 25.08 16.36 -5.30
N SER A 240 24.15 17.32 -5.13
CA SER A 240 24.42 18.63 -4.54
C SER A 240 24.95 18.56 -3.10
N LYS A 241 24.53 17.54 -2.34
CA LYS A 241 24.98 17.31 -0.96
C LYS A 241 26.20 16.37 -0.84
N LYS A 242 26.79 15.96 -1.98
CA LYS A 242 27.94 15.04 -2.06
C LYS A 242 27.70 13.74 -1.26
N LEU A 243 26.56 13.07 -1.52
CA LEU A 243 26.10 11.86 -0.81
C LEU A 243 26.18 10.59 -1.69
N THR A 244 26.74 10.66 -2.89
CA THR A 244 26.79 9.56 -3.88
C THR A 244 27.42 8.28 -3.34
N ASN A 245 28.42 8.40 -2.47
CA ASN A 245 29.08 7.27 -1.83
C ASN A 245 28.29 6.68 -0.65
N LYS A 246 27.28 7.40 -0.12
CA LYS A 246 26.48 7.00 1.04
C LYS A 246 25.04 6.62 0.70
N ILE A 247 24.52 7.09 -0.44
CA ILE A 247 23.13 6.84 -0.88
C ILE A 247 23.14 6.31 -2.31
N LYS A 248 22.50 5.16 -2.53
CA LYS A 248 22.34 4.53 -3.85
C LYS A 248 20.87 4.37 -4.19
N ILE A 249 20.50 4.62 -5.45
CA ILE A 249 19.16 4.41 -6.00
C ILE A 249 19.15 3.14 -6.85
N ILE A 250 18.14 2.30 -6.65
CA ILE A 250 17.84 1.15 -7.51
C ILE A 250 16.40 1.29 -8.01
N LYS A 251 16.23 1.22 -9.33
CA LYS A 251 14.96 1.45 -10.01
C LYS A 251 14.42 0.19 -10.67
N ASN A 252 13.12 0.26 -11.03
CA ASN A 252 12.45 -0.73 -11.87
C ASN A 252 12.57 -2.17 -11.33
N ILE A 253 12.50 -2.31 -10.02
CA ILE A 253 12.61 -3.59 -9.35
C ILE A 253 11.22 -4.19 -9.10
N SER A 254 10.95 -5.34 -9.68
CA SER A 254 9.73 -6.12 -9.43
C SER A 254 9.77 -6.86 -8.09
N ASN A 255 10.96 -7.27 -7.63
CA ASN A 255 11.17 -7.97 -6.37
C ASN A 255 12.13 -7.21 -5.45
N PRO A 256 11.63 -6.39 -4.50
CA PRO A 256 12.47 -5.63 -3.59
C PRO A 256 12.99 -6.44 -2.38
N PHE A 257 12.46 -7.63 -2.13
CA PHE A 257 12.74 -8.40 -0.92
C PHE A 257 14.21 -8.78 -0.71
N PRO A 258 15.00 -9.14 -1.73
CA PRO A 258 16.43 -9.41 -1.54
C PRO A 258 17.21 -8.18 -1.05
N TYR A 259 16.81 -6.98 -1.48
CA TYR A 259 17.43 -5.72 -1.03
C TYR A 259 17.06 -5.42 0.43
N ILE A 260 15.80 -5.68 0.82
CA ILE A 260 15.37 -5.60 2.21
C ILE A 260 16.14 -6.63 3.04
N LEU A 261 16.27 -7.86 2.56
CA LEU A 261 16.96 -8.93 3.29
C LEU A 261 18.44 -8.59 3.57
N LYS A 262 19.14 -7.95 2.64
CA LYS A 262 20.54 -7.55 2.80
C LYS A 262 20.76 -6.34 3.71
N SER A 263 19.71 -5.59 4.06
CA SER A 263 19.81 -4.45 5.00
C SER A 263 19.66 -4.90 6.46
N LYS A 264 20.06 -4.04 7.40
CA LYS A 264 19.81 -4.22 8.85
C LYS A 264 18.57 -3.42 9.28
N TYR A 265 18.38 -2.25 8.70
CA TYR A 265 17.34 -1.29 9.07
C TYR A 265 16.42 -1.01 7.87
N PHE A 266 15.13 -1.01 8.12
CA PHE A 266 14.13 -0.54 7.14
C PHE A 266 13.59 0.82 7.59
N ILE A 267 13.53 1.78 6.68
CA ILE A 267 13.08 3.13 6.98
C ILE A 267 11.95 3.59 6.06
N LEU A 268 10.88 4.19 6.64
CA LEU A 268 9.74 4.77 5.93
C LEU A 268 9.48 6.18 6.45
N ALA A 269 9.42 7.18 5.54
CA ALA A 269 9.26 8.58 5.91
C ALA A 269 7.92 9.19 5.48
N SER A 270 6.93 8.39 5.13
CA SER A 270 5.66 8.83 4.54
C SER A 270 4.95 9.92 5.34
N LYS A 271 4.25 10.82 4.62
CA LYS A 271 3.40 11.87 5.20
C LYS A 271 2.03 11.32 5.63
N TYR A 272 1.53 10.31 4.96
CA TYR A 272 0.27 9.60 5.26
C TYR A 272 0.26 8.23 4.58
N GLU A 273 -0.40 7.26 5.21
CA GLU A 273 -0.57 5.90 4.72
C GLU A 273 -2.03 5.42 4.92
N GLY A 274 -2.32 4.20 4.56
CA GLY A 274 -3.44 3.42 5.07
C GLY A 274 -2.89 2.35 6.02
N LEU A 275 -2.38 1.26 5.42
CA LEU A 275 -1.57 0.24 6.10
C LEU A 275 -0.39 -0.08 5.17
N PRO A 276 0.82 0.40 5.44
CA PRO A 276 1.95 0.22 4.54
C PRO A 276 2.45 -1.23 4.52
N ASN A 277 2.11 -1.99 3.46
CA ASN A 277 2.54 -3.38 3.29
C ASN A 277 4.05 -3.55 3.43
N VAL A 278 4.82 -2.57 2.98
CA VAL A 278 6.28 -2.63 3.00
C VAL A 278 6.85 -2.72 4.42
N LEU A 279 6.16 -2.18 5.44
CA LEU A 279 6.54 -2.38 6.83
C LEU A 279 6.29 -3.82 7.28
N LEU A 280 5.16 -4.41 6.89
CA LEU A 280 4.84 -5.81 7.18
C LEU A 280 5.85 -6.76 6.51
N GLU A 281 6.23 -6.43 5.28
CA GLU A 281 7.25 -7.15 4.49
C GLU A 281 8.62 -7.07 5.15
N ALA A 282 9.05 -5.90 5.59
CA ALA A 282 10.31 -5.70 6.28
C ALA A 282 10.36 -6.41 7.65
N ILE A 283 9.25 -6.38 8.42
CA ILE A 283 9.13 -7.12 9.68
C ILE A 283 9.21 -8.63 9.43
N THR A 284 8.55 -9.14 8.37
CA THR A 284 8.64 -10.56 7.98
C THR A 284 10.10 -10.97 7.73
N LEU A 285 10.89 -10.09 7.13
CA LEU A 285 12.32 -10.29 6.87
C LEU A 285 13.22 -9.92 8.07
N LYS A 286 12.62 -9.79 9.26
CA LYS A 286 13.32 -9.54 10.54
C LYS A 286 14.19 -8.27 10.51
N LYS A 287 13.69 -7.19 9.88
CA LYS A 287 14.38 -5.89 9.87
C LYS A 287 13.93 -5.03 11.05
N TYR A 288 14.86 -4.26 11.62
CA TYR A 288 14.48 -3.23 12.57
C TYR A 288 13.80 -2.06 11.84
N ILE A 289 12.63 -1.67 12.29
CA ILE A 289 11.81 -0.68 11.61
C ILE A 289 11.99 0.71 12.22
N ILE A 290 12.19 1.70 11.34
CA ILE A 290 12.16 3.12 11.65
C ILE A 290 11.11 3.75 10.74
N SER A 291 10.08 4.35 11.30
CA SER A 291 8.98 4.91 10.50
C SER A 291 8.54 6.27 11.01
N SER A 292 8.05 7.10 10.08
CA SER A 292 7.30 8.29 10.48
C SER A 292 6.05 7.88 11.25
N ASP A 293 5.68 8.69 12.25
CA ASP A 293 4.39 8.63 12.94
C ASP A 293 3.34 9.41 12.12
N CYS A 294 3.17 8.98 10.87
CA CYS A 294 2.19 9.61 9.99
C CYS A 294 0.78 9.06 10.24
N PRO A 295 -0.27 9.83 9.86
CA PRO A 295 -1.65 9.37 10.02
C PRO A 295 -1.87 8.01 9.36
N THR A 296 -2.36 7.08 10.18
CA THR A 296 -2.73 5.69 9.94
C THR A 296 -1.60 4.74 9.54
N GLY A 297 -1.63 3.57 10.12
CA GLY A 297 -0.85 2.38 9.77
C GLY A 297 0.48 2.20 10.49
N PRO A 298 1.51 3.06 10.36
CA PRO A 298 2.81 2.81 10.99
C PRO A 298 2.74 2.66 12.50
N LYS A 299 2.02 3.53 13.18
CA LYS A 299 1.82 3.50 14.63
C LYS A 299 1.11 2.22 15.07
N GLU A 300 0.06 1.83 14.36
CA GLU A 300 -0.67 0.58 14.60
C GLU A 300 0.20 -0.66 14.34
N ILE A 301 0.99 -0.68 13.25
CA ILE A 301 1.90 -1.79 12.95
C ILE A 301 2.96 -1.95 14.04
N LEU A 302 3.52 -0.84 14.51
CA LEU A 302 4.62 -0.82 15.48
C LEU A 302 4.17 -0.79 16.94
N ASP A 303 2.87 -0.97 17.21
CA ASP A 303 2.29 -0.90 18.56
C ASP A 303 2.80 0.31 19.34
N ASN A 304 2.47 1.51 18.83
CA ASN A 304 2.90 2.79 19.41
C ASN A 304 4.42 2.91 19.63
N GLY A 305 5.24 2.26 18.78
CA GLY A 305 6.70 2.30 18.85
C GLY A 305 7.34 1.23 19.72
N LYS A 306 6.56 0.31 20.32
CA LYS A 306 7.11 -0.84 21.07
C LYS A 306 7.92 -1.76 20.18
N TYR A 307 7.51 -1.93 18.91
CA TYR A 307 8.13 -2.87 17.96
C TYR A 307 9.16 -2.22 17.03
N GLY A 308 9.38 -0.91 17.13
CA GLY A 308 10.31 -0.18 16.28
C GLY A 308 10.57 1.22 16.80
N THR A 309 11.06 2.10 15.94
CA THR A 309 11.25 3.53 16.25
C THR A 309 10.28 4.36 15.42
N LEU A 310 9.49 5.21 16.08
CA LEU A 310 8.67 6.22 15.43
C LEU A 310 9.36 7.59 15.53
N PHE A 311 9.27 8.38 14.46
CA PHE A 311 9.70 9.77 14.42
C PHE A 311 8.58 10.66 13.89
N LYS A 312 8.59 11.94 14.27
CA LYS A 312 7.56 12.91 13.87
C LYS A 312 7.54 13.09 12.36
N SER A 313 6.38 12.83 11.73
CA SER A 313 6.21 12.94 10.29
C SER A 313 6.63 14.32 9.76
N GLY A 314 7.39 14.36 8.65
CA GLY A 314 7.92 15.59 8.07
C GLY A 314 9.10 16.23 8.82
N ASN A 315 9.54 15.66 9.94
CA ASN A 315 10.60 16.24 10.76
C ASN A 315 11.95 15.53 10.58
N SER A 316 12.83 16.12 9.76
CA SER A 316 14.17 15.59 9.50
C SER A 316 15.10 15.63 10.70
N ASP A 317 14.88 16.55 11.64
CA ASP A 317 15.71 16.68 12.85
C ASP A 317 15.39 15.59 13.85
N ASP A 318 14.12 15.30 14.07
CA ASP A 318 13.71 14.19 14.92
C ASP A 318 14.20 12.85 14.35
N LEU A 319 14.05 12.65 13.03
CA LEU A 319 14.62 11.46 12.39
C LEU A 319 16.14 11.37 12.61
N CYS A 320 16.87 12.46 12.39
CA CYS A 320 18.32 12.51 12.60
C CYS A 320 18.69 12.15 14.06
N LYS A 321 18.02 12.75 15.04
CA LYS A 321 18.20 12.43 16.48
C LYS A 321 17.95 10.95 16.76
N LYS A 322 16.87 10.35 16.23
CA LYS A 322 16.55 8.92 16.40
C LYS A 322 17.63 8.03 15.79
N LEU A 323 18.17 8.37 14.60
CA LEU A 323 19.22 7.60 13.95
C LEU A 323 20.55 7.67 14.72
N ILE A 324 20.91 8.82 15.31
CA ILE A 324 22.07 8.95 16.20
C ILE A 324 21.89 8.08 17.45
N LEU A 325 20.73 8.09 18.06
CA LEU A 325 20.45 7.21 19.21
C LEU A 325 20.58 5.73 18.86
N ILE A 326 20.12 5.33 17.67
CA ILE A 326 20.26 3.95 17.18
C ILE A 326 21.73 3.58 16.98
N SER A 327 22.58 4.52 16.49
CA SER A 327 24.01 4.26 16.26
C SER A 327 24.81 4.12 17.55
N LYS A 328 24.46 4.93 18.57
CA LYS A 328 25.15 4.93 19.87
C LYS A 328 24.79 3.74 20.76
N LYS A 329 23.56 3.24 20.61
CA LYS A 329 23.08 2.13 21.44
C LYS A 329 23.59 0.80 20.86
N LYS A 330 24.46 0.13 21.61
CA LYS A 330 24.71 -1.33 21.48
C LYS A 330 23.42 -2.13 21.82
N GLN A 331 22.24 -1.53 21.63
CA GLN A 331 20.96 -2.15 21.98
C GLN A 331 20.74 -3.39 21.15
N ASN A 332 20.46 -4.46 21.86
CA ASN A 332 19.96 -5.68 21.27
C ASN A 332 18.52 -5.44 20.74
N PHE A 333 18.39 -4.99 19.48
CA PHE A 333 17.11 -4.79 18.82
C PHE A 333 16.36 -6.10 18.58
N ASN A 334 16.97 -7.27 18.87
CA ASN A 334 16.36 -8.58 18.62
C ASN A 334 15.03 -8.74 19.34
N LYS A 335 14.92 -8.28 20.60
CA LYS A 335 13.65 -8.33 21.35
C LYS A 335 12.53 -7.58 20.60
N LYS A 336 12.80 -6.35 20.13
CA LYS A 336 11.81 -5.55 19.36
C LYS A 336 11.46 -6.20 18.02
N ILE A 337 12.46 -6.76 17.32
CA ILE A 337 12.26 -7.48 16.06
C ILE A 337 11.40 -8.73 16.27
N LEU A 338 11.65 -9.50 17.33
CA LEU A 338 10.85 -10.67 17.68
C LEU A 338 9.42 -10.30 18.03
N MET A 339 9.22 -9.25 18.84
CA MET A 339 7.88 -8.75 19.20
C MET A 339 7.12 -8.25 17.95
N ALA A 340 7.80 -7.49 17.06
CA ALA A 340 7.21 -7.07 15.79
C ALA A 340 6.75 -8.27 14.95
N ASN A 341 7.58 -9.32 14.87
CA ASN A 341 7.26 -10.52 14.10
C ASN A 341 6.07 -11.30 14.69
N LYS A 342 5.99 -11.42 16.03
CA LYS A 342 4.80 -11.97 16.71
C LYS A 342 3.56 -11.12 16.42
N GLY A 343 3.66 -9.79 16.42
CA GLY A 343 2.57 -8.87 16.10
C GLY A 343 2.01 -9.02 14.68
N LEU A 344 2.71 -9.72 13.76
CA LEU A 344 2.23 -10.00 12.41
C LEU A 344 1.04 -10.98 12.34
N GLU A 345 0.70 -11.69 13.42
CA GLU A 345 -0.41 -12.65 13.41
C GLU A 345 -1.77 -12.00 13.10
N ARG A 346 -1.99 -10.75 13.48
CA ARG A 346 -3.21 -9.99 13.11
C ARG A 346 -3.33 -9.74 11.60
N PHE A 347 -2.24 -9.81 10.84
CA PHE A 347 -2.20 -9.70 9.38
C PHE A 347 -2.20 -11.07 8.68
N ASN A 348 -2.54 -12.14 9.40
CA ASN A 348 -2.55 -13.51 8.88
C ASN A 348 -3.26 -13.61 7.55
N TYR A 349 -2.61 -14.23 6.56
CA TYR A 349 -3.04 -14.30 5.18
C TYR A 349 -4.43 -14.92 5.02
N LYS A 350 -4.61 -16.15 5.52
CA LYS A 350 -5.87 -16.90 5.38
C LYS A 350 -7.00 -16.23 6.15
N LYS A 351 -6.75 -15.80 7.40
CA LYS A 351 -7.75 -15.14 8.26
C LYS A 351 -8.30 -13.87 7.62
N ASN A 352 -7.43 -12.98 7.11
CA ASN A 352 -7.87 -11.72 6.52
C ASN A 352 -8.56 -11.92 5.16
N LEU A 353 -8.11 -12.86 4.33
CA LEU A 353 -8.83 -13.22 3.10
C LEU A 353 -10.23 -13.78 3.40
N ASN A 354 -10.36 -14.63 4.40
CA ASN A 354 -11.66 -15.17 4.80
C ASN A 354 -12.60 -14.08 5.35
N ASN A 355 -12.08 -13.04 5.99
CA ASN A 355 -12.88 -11.90 6.44
C ASN A 355 -13.52 -11.13 5.26
N TYR A 356 -12.82 -11.00 4.11
CA TYR A 356 -13.42 -10.46 2.89
C TYR A 356 -14.57 -11.34 2.39
N LEU A 357 -14.36 -12.66 2.32
CA LEU A 357 -15.41 -13.60 1.91
C LEU A 357 -16.64 -13.50 2.81
N LYS A 358 -16.46 -13.58 4.13
CA LYS A 358 -17.54 -13.48 5.12
C LYS A 358 -18.33 -12.17 5.01
N LEU A 359 -17.67 -11.07 4.68
CA LEU A 359 -18.33 -9.77 4.49
C LEU A 359 -19.14 -9.73 3.20
N ILE A 360 -18.68 -10.38 2.13
CA ILE A 360 -19.31 -10.33 0.80
C ILE A 360 -20.48 -11.31 0.69
N LEU A 361 -20.39 -12.50 1.29
CA LEU A 361 -21.39 -13.57 1.18
C LEU A 361 -22.84 -13.12 1.44
N PRO A 362 -23.17 -12.34 2.49
CA PRO A 362 -24.55 -11.90 2.73
C PRO A 362 -25.15 -11.10 1.58
N PHE A 363 -24.33 -10.35 0.82
CA PHE A 363 -24.78 -9.58 -0.33
C PHE A 363 -25.05 -10.46 -1.55
N LEU A 364 -24.37 -11.61 -1.67
CA LEU A 364 -24.54 -12.55 -2.78
C LEU A 364 -25.76 -13.46 -2.61
N ASN A 365 -26.15 -13.73 -1.37
CA ASN A 365 -27.25 -14.65 -1.04
C ASN A 365 -28.60 -13.95 -0.93
N ASN A 366 -28.63 -12.65 -0.68
CA ASN A 366 -29.84 -11.78 -0.68
C ASN A 366 -30.05 -11.11 -2.03
#